data_ea87aa78566c95eb412453718283c1dd
#
_entry.id   ea87aa78566c95eb412453718283c1dd
#
_cell.length_a   1.000
_cell.length_b   1.000
_cell.length_c   1.000
_cell.angle_alpha   90.00
_cell.angle_beta   90.00
_cell.angle_gamma   90.00
#
_symmetry.space_group_name_H-M   'P 1'
#
loop_
_entity.id
_entity.type
_entity.pdbx_description
1 polymer ?
#
loop_
_entity_poly.entity_id
_entity_poly.type
_entity_poly.pdbx_seq_one_letter_code
_entity_poly.pdbx_strand_id
1 'polypeptide(L)'
;MTSARRFGKRMFVPIFLLIVLPLSPFPAGAGELRVLASFLPMYLFTRNVVGDVPGVAVDLMLPASLGCPHDYALTPGDMRKIAAADLFIANGYGMEEFLGAPVRKSNPRIRIVETAEGVPPIRAGEGGHGGINPHTWVSPRNAILQVRNIETALSAASPHNAAAFRSNADAYVSKLTDLAREFDAASGRFRNRNIVTFHNVFDYLARDLGLKIVGEIEETPGQEPSAGEVGKLIRTIREKRAAAVFWEPQYPKRLADVIAAEAGVPSRVLDPVSTGSTTPGAYEEIMRQNLRTLTETLAK
;
A
#
# COMPACT_ATOMS: atom_id res chain seq x y z
N MET A 1 31.21 -99.70 16.64
CA MET A 1 31.97 -98.52 17.10
C MET A 1 31.63 -97.40 16.17
N THR A 2 30.65 -96.61 16.49
CA THR A 2 30.12 -95.50 15.64
C THR A 2 30.12 -94.20 16.45
N SER A 3 31.00 -93.25 16.04
CA SER A 3 31.16 -91.93 16.64
C SER A 3 30.14 -90.93 16.04
N ALA A 4 29.26 -90.45 16.87
CA ALA A 4 28.31 -89.38 16.48
C ALA A 4 28.93 -88.02 16.64
N ARG A 5 29.08 -87.30 15.53
CA ARG A 5 29.46 -85.90 15.54
C ARG A 5 28.24 -84.99 15.78
N ARG A 6 28.24 -84.26 16.87
CA ARG A 6 27.26 -83.20 17.16
C ARG A 6 27.59 -81.98 16.35
N PHE A 7 26.66 -81.54 15.49
CA PHE A 7 26.68 -80.27 14.81
C PHE A 7 26.08 -79.20 15.72
N GLY A 8 26.91 -78.20 16.16
CA GLY A 8 26.44 -77.06 16.92
C GLY A 8 25.83 -76.02 15.96
N LYS A 9 24.55 -75.75 16.12
CA LYS A 9 23.88 -74.60 15.44
C LYS A 9 24.38 -73.26 16.03
N ARG A 10 25.14 -72.49 15.25
CA ARG A 10 25.46 -71.10 15.57
C ARG A 10 24.25 -70.25 15.24
N MET A 11 23.66 -69.67 16.26
CA MET A 11 22.55 -68.69 16.15
C MET A 11 23.15 -67.33 15.83
N PHE A 12 22.89 -66.83 14.60
CA PHE A 12 23.24 -65.47 14.18
C PHE A 12 22.19 -64.56 14.76
N VAL A 13 22.56 -63.67 15.68
CA VAL A 13 21.74 -62.54 16.18
C VAL A 13 22.06 -61.35 15.31
N PRO A 14 21.11 -60.78 14.54
CA PRO A 14 21.38 -59.56 13.79
C PRO A 14 21.41 -58.39 14.77
N ILE A 15 22.55 -57.73 14.87
CA ILE A 15 22.68 -56.45 15.58
C ILE A 15 22.05 -55.39 14.70
N PHE A 16 20.84 -54.92 15.08
CA PHE A 16 20.25 -53.74 14.50
C PHE A 16 20.97 -52.50 15.04
N LEU A 17 21.83 -51.89 14.19
CA LEU A 17 22.48 -50.62 14.49
C LEU A 17 21.43 -49.50 14.38
N LEU A 18 20.88 -49.03 15.49
CA LEU A 18 19.98 -47.88 15.54
C LEU A 18 20.79 -46.62 15.28
N ILE A 19 20.75 -46.10 14.03
CA ILE A 19 21.34 -44.84 13.68
C ILE A 19 20.43 -43.75 14.28
N VAL A 20 20.77 -43.24 15.47
CA VAL A 20 20.20 -42.04 16.06
C VAL A 20 20.81 -40.86 15.32
N LEU A 21 20.09 -40.36 14.31
CA LEU A 21 20.40 -39.04 13.72
C LEU A 21 20.25 -37.98 14.83
N PRO A 22 21.28 -37.15 15.09
CA PRO A 22 21.12 -36.04 16.01
C PRO A 22 20.08 -35.11 15.43
N LEU A 23 18.93 -34.92 16.12
CA LEU A 23 18.08 -33.79 15.92
C LEU A 23 18.93 -32.56 16.28
N SER A 24 19.47 -31.89 15.27
CA SER A 24 20.07 -30.59 15.46
C SER A 24 18.99 -29.68 16.07
N PRO A 25 19.22 -29.06 17.21
CA PRO A 25 18.26 -28.12 17.75
C PRO A 25 18.10 -27.00 16.72
N PHE A 26 16.89 -26.81 16.23
CA PHE A 26 16.54 -25.57 15.54
C PHE A 26 16.99 -24.42 16.44
N PRO A 27 17.69 -23.40 15.92
CA PRO A 27 18.07 -22.27 16.74
C PRO A 27 16.79 -21.66 17.32
N ALA A 28 16.64 -21.78 18.64
CA ALA A 28 15.53 -21.21 19.35
C ALA A 28 15.58 -19.68 19.17
N GLY A 29 14.55 -19.12 18.54
CA GLY A 29 14.06 -17.81 18.81
C GLY A 29 14.86 -16.63 18.28
N ALA A 30 14.83 -16.37 16.97
CA ALA A 30 14.62 -14.98 16.57
C ALA A 30 13.21 -14.62 17.06
N GLY A 31 13.07 -13.63 17.95
CA GLY A 31 11.77 -13.15 18.39
C GLY A 31 10.93 -12.76 17.17
N GLU A 32 9.61 -12.75 17.31
CA GLU A 32 8.69 -12.34 16.26
C GLU A 32 9.02 -10.93 15.77
N LEU A 33 9.32 -10.76 14.48
CA LEU A 33 9.51 -9.43 13.87
C LEU A 33 8.15 -8.72 13.80
N ARG A 34 8.00 -7.62 14.52
CA ARG A 34 6.76 -6.84 14.57
C ARG A 34 6.85 -5.66 13.63
N VAL A 35 6.07 -5.73 12.55
CA VAL A 35 6.00 -4.71 11.51
C VAL A 35 4.70 -3.94 11.68
N LEU A 36 4.80 -2.62 11.81
CA LEU A 36 3.65 -1.72 11.91
C LEU A 36 3.56 -0.89 10.64
N ALA A 37 2.49 -1.06 9.87
CA ALA A 37 2.21 -0.25 8.69
C ALA A 37 1.35 0.96 9.06
N SER A 38 1.67 2.13 8.51
CA SER A 38 1.02 3.40 8.86
C SER A 38 -0.49 3.40 8.55
N PHE A 39 -0.87 3.14 7.31
CA PHE A 39 -2.25 3.14 6.85
C PHE A 39 -2.47 2.08 5.76
N LEU A 40 -3.71 1.97 5.27
CA LEU A 40 -4.16 0.81 4.49
C LEU A 40 -3.25 0.42 3.31
N PRO A 41 -2.82 1.30 2.38
CA PRO A 41 -1.96 0.90 1.27
C PRO A 41 -0.63 0.30 1.74
N MET A 42 0.01 0.90 2.74
CA MET A 42 1.26 0.39 3.31
C MET A 42 1.08 -0.98 3.94
N TYR A 43 -0.05 -1.19 4.61
CA TYR A 43 -0.41 -2.49 5.16
C TYR A 43 -0.61 -3.54 4.06
N LEU A 44 -1.38 -3.22 3.00
CA LEU A 44 -1.63 -4.14 1.89
C LEU A 44 -0.33 -4.56 1.19
N PHE A 45 0.55 -3.61 0.90
CA PHE A 45 1.85 -3.89 0.28
C PHE A 45 2.71 -4.76 1.20
N THR A 46 2.80 -4.42 2.48
CA THR A 46 3.58 -5.19 3.47
C THR A 46 3.04 -6.61 3.62
N ARG A 47 1.71 -6.78 3.70
CA ARG A 47 1.07 -8.10 3.79
C ARG A 47 1.38 -8.98 2.57
N ASN A 48 1.41 -8.41 1.37
CA ASN A 48 1.76 -9.14 0.15
C ASN A 48 3.24 -9.57 0.15
N VAL A 49 4.15 -8.76 0.70
CA VAL A 49 5.57 -9.13 0.79
C VAL A 49 5.82 -10.14 1.90
N VAL A 50 5.17 -10.00 3.05
CA VAL A 50 5.32 -10.96 4.16
C VAL A 50 4.63 -12.28 3.84
N GLY A 51 3.43 -12.27 3.28
CA GLY A 51 2.64 -13.48 3.05
C GLY A 51 2.44 -14.27 4.34
N ASP A 52 2.72 -15.57 4.30
CA ASP A 52 2.61 -16.50 5.43
C ASP A 52 3.97 -16.85 6.07
N VAL A 53 4.97 -15.95 5.95
CA VAL A 53 6.30 -16.16 6.53
C VAL A 53 6.22 -16.25 8.05
N PRO A 54 6.68 -17.35 8.68
CA PRO A 54 6.61 -17.53 10.11
C PRO A 54 7.49 -16.53 10.89
N GLY A 55 7.05 -16.14 12.08
CA GLY A 55 7.81 -15.25 12.97
C GLY A 55 7.81 -13.79 12.52
N VAL A 56 6.85 -13.38 11.68
CA VAL A 56 6.64 -12.00 11.26
C VAL A 56 5.17 -11.63 11.45
N ALA A 57 4.91 -10.66 12.30
CA ALA A 57 3.57 -10.09 12.49
C ALA A 57 3.47 -8.73 11.79
N VAL A 58 2.37 -8.49 11.09
CA VAL A 58 2.09 -7.21 10.43
C VAL A 58 0.81 -6.63 10.99
N ASP A 59 0.94 -5.46 11.63
CA ASP A 59 -0.18 -4.71 12.18
C ASP A 59 -0.43 -3.43 11.38
N LEU A 60 -1.70 -3.03 11.31
CA LEU A 60 -2.13 -1.75 10.78
C LEU A 60 -2.26 -0.74 11.91
N MET A 61 -1.62 0.45 11.76
CA MET A 61 -1.69 1.49 12.77
C MET A 61 -3.04 2.21 12.74
N LEU A 62 -3.37 2.84 11.61
CA LEU A 62 -4.63 3.54 11.42
C LEU A 62 -5.74 2.56 11.01
N PRO A 63 -6.95 2.69 11.57
CA PRO A 63 -8.08 1.89 11.11
C PRO A 63 -8.32 2.02 9.61
N ALA A 64 -8.61 0.90 8.94
CA ALA A 64 -8.85 0.87 7.49
C ALA A 64 -10.09 1.68 7.03
N SER A 65 -10.84 2.25 7.94
CA SER A 65 -12.00 3.12 7.68
C SER A 65 -11.68 4.62 7.78
N LEU A 66 -10.43 4.99 8.15
CA LEU A 66 -10.10 6.37 8.48
C LEU A 66 -9.86 7.26 7.25
N GLY A 67 -9.34 6.71 6.17
CA GLY A 67 -8.93 7.48 5.00
C GLY A 67 -7.47 7.92 5.03
N CYS A 68 -7.16 9.04 4.36
CA CYS A 68 -5.81 9.59 4.34
C CYS A 68 -5.41 10.17 5.71
N PRO A 69 -4.16 9.96 6.16
CA PRO A 69 -3.74 10.31 7.52
C PRO A 69 -3.29 11.76 7.73
N HIS A 70 -3.61 12.70 6.82
CA HIS A 70 -3.09 14.09 6.88
C HIS A 70 -3.27 14.77 8.24
N ASP A 71 -4.46 14.68 8.83
CA ASP A 71 -4.81 15.35 10.09
C ASP A 71 -4.93 14.38 11.27
N TYR A 72 -4.27 13.20 11.16
CA TYR A 72 -4.39 12.19 12.19
C TYR A 72 -3.65 12.56 13.47
N ALA A 73 -4.37 12.59 14.58
CA ALA A 73 -3.80 12.73 15.91
C ALA A 73 -3.57 11.37 16.55
N LEU A 74 -2.33 11.08 16.94
CA LEU A 74 -1.95 9.82 17.59
C LEU A 74 -2.73 9.59 18.88
N THR A 75 -3.31 8.41 19.01
CA THR A 75 -3.98 7.94 20.23
C THR A 75 -3.00 7.22 21.15
N PRO A 76 -3.35 7.04 22.46
CA PRO A 76 -2.58 6.17 23.35
C PRO A 76 -2.48 4.72 22.85
N GLY A 77 -3.46 4.27 22.05
CA GLY A 77 -3.43 2.96 21.38
C GLY A 77 -2.31 2.85 20.37
N ASP A 78 -2.17 3.88 19.52
CA ASP A 78 -1.13 3.94 18.51
C ASP A 78 0.26 4.01 19.13
N MET A 79 0.41 4.79 20.19
CA MET A 79 1.67 4.86 20.95
C MET A 79 2.09 3.49 21.50
N ARG A 80 1.13 2.65 21.95
CA ARG A 80 1.43 1.26 22.38
C ARG A 80 1.86 0.39 21.21
N LYS A 81 1.19 0.48 20.04
CA LYS A 81 1.61 -0.25 18.81
C LYS A 81 3.03 0.16 18.40
N ILE A 82 3.32 1.46 18.37
CA ILE A 82 4.64 1.99 18.02
C ILE A 82 5.70 1.50 18.99
N ALA A 83 5.40 1.52 20.31
CA ALA A 83 6.34 1.07 21.33
C ALA A 83 6.70 -0.43 21.22
N ALA A 84 5.79 -1.23 20.67
CA ALA A 84 5.97 -2.67 20.48
C ALA A 84 6.57 -3.06 19.12
N ALA A 85 6.62 -2.15 18.14
CA ALA A 85 7.07 -2.43 16.78
C ALA A 85 8.61 -2.38 16.66
N ASP A 86 9.16 -3.25 15.81
CA ASP A 86 10.56 -3.25 15.43
C ASP A 86 10.78 -2.43 14.15
N LEU A 87 9.80 -2.45 13.24
CA LEU A 87 9.83 -1.79 11.96
C LEU A 87 8.52 -1.02 11.73
N PHE A 88 8.62 0.23 11.30
CA PHE A 88 7.48 1.05 10.89
C PHE A 88 7.53 1.30 9.39
N ILE A 89 6.50 0.89 8.67
CA ILE A 89 6.37 1.10 7.22
C ILE A 89 5.52 2.34 7.00
N ALA A 90 6.16 3.41 6.59
CA ALA A 90 5.57 4.69 6.24
C ALA A 90 5.52 4.87 4.72
N ASN A 91 4.58 5.68 4.23
CA ASN A 91 4.63 6.13 2.85
C ASN A 91 5.82 7.07 2.63
N GLY A 92 6.00 8.02 3.52
CA GLY A 92 6.99 9.09 3.37
C GLY A 92 6.44 10.32 2.65
N TYR A 93 7.34 11.22 2.24
CA TYR A 93 7.00 12.52 1.63
C TYR A 93 6.07 13.39 2.49
N GLY A 94 6.18 13.25 3.84
CA GLY A 94 5.38 14.04 4.78
C GLY A 94 3.97 13.49 5.04
N MET A 95 3.57 12.35 4.46
CA MET A 95 2.26 11.74 4.70
C MET A 95 2.02 11.49 6.19
N GLU A 96 3.05 11.05 6.90
CA GLU A 96 3.00 10.73 8.33
C GLU A 96 3.68 11.85 9.16
N GLU A 97 3.25 13.10 9.01
CA GLU A 97 3.81 14.24 9.80
C GLU A 97 3.67 14.03 11.31
N PHE A 98 2.66 13.26 11.74
CA PHE A 98 2.46 12.88 13.14
C PHE A 98 3.57 12.00 13.72
N LEU A 99 4.47 11.41 12.89
CA LEU A 99 5.59 10.56 13.34
C LEU A 99 6.76 11.33 13.97
N GLY A 100 6.59 12.57 14.32
CA GLY A 100 7.63 13.42 14.88
C GLY A 100 8.20 12.98 16.23
N ALA A 101 8.54 13.93 17.08
CA ALA A 101 9.18 13.71 18.38
C ALA A 101 8.47 12.67 19.30
N PRO A 102 7.12 12.57 19.35
CA PRO A 102 6.45 11.58 20.22
C PRO A 102 6.82 10.14 19.90
N VAL A 103 6.89 9.78 18.60
CA VAL A 103 7.22 8.42 18.16
C VAL A 103 8.64 8.04 18.54
N ARG A 104 9.61 8.93 18.27
CA ARG A 104 11.02 8.71 18.63
C ARG A 104 11.22 8.59 20.15
N LYS A 105 10.43 9.32 20.92
CA LYS A 105 10.45 9.23 22.40
C LYS A 105 9.86 7.91 22.90
N SER A 106 8.78 7.43 22.26
CA SER A 106 8.12 6.18 22.63
C SER A 106 8.94 4.94 22.28
N ASN A 107 9.59 4.94 21.13
CA ASN A 107 10.45 3.85 20.68
C ASN A 107 11.70 4.38 19.96
N PRO A 108 12.78 4.67 20.70
CA PRO A 108 14.02 5.17 20.10
C PRO A 108 14.70 4.19 19.14
N ARG A 109 14.32 2.91 19.18
CA ARG A 109 14.92 1.84 18.36
C ARG A 109 14.12 1.51 17.12
N ILE A 110 12.91 2.05 16.97
CA ILE A 110 12.06 1.76 15.83
C ILE A 110 12.75 2.19 14.52
N ARG A 111 12.79 1.29 13.55
CA ARG A 111 13.28 1.62 12.22
C ARG A 111 12.10 2.08 11.36
N ILE A 112 12.14 3.34 10.92
CA ILE A 112 11.14 3.91 10.01
C ILE A 112 11.64 3.72 8.58
N VAL A 113 10.80 3.18 7.72
CA VAL A 113 11.03 2.95 6.30
C VAL A 113 10.06 3.81 5.51
N GLU A 114 10.57 4.80 4.81
CA GLU A 114 9.81 5.63 3.90
C GLU A 114 9.76 4.95 2.53
N THR A 115 8.63 4.35 2.21
CA THR A 115 8.50 3.49 1.02
C THR A 115 8.50 4.26 -0.29
N ALA A 116 8.16 5.56 -0.28
CA ALA A 116 8.20 6.43 -1.45
C ALA A 116 9.63 6.86 -1.85
N GLU A 117 10.67 6.45 -1.12
CA GLU A 117 12.04 6.76 -1.50
C GLU A 117 12.33 6.32 -2.95
N GLY A 118 12.90 7.23 -3.74
CA GLY A 118 13.19 7.01 -5.16
C GLY A 118 12.02 7.25 -6.12
N VAL A 119 10.81 7.51 -5.65
CA VAL A 119 9.70 7.96 -6.51
C VAL A 119 9.99 9.38 -7.00
N PRO A 120 9.96 9.68 -8.33
CA PRO A 120 10.10 11.05 -8.80
C PRO A 120 9.00 11.95 -8.23
N PRO A 121 9.33 12.97 -7.42
CA PRO A 121 8.36 13.75 -6.69
C PRO A 121 7.50 14.64 -7.59
N ILE A 122 6.25 14.84 -7.22
CA ILE A 122 5.39 15.90 -7.73
C ILE A 122 5.33 16.97 -6.63
N ARG A 123 5.55 18.24 -6.98
CA ARG A 123 5.37 19.35 -6.02
C ARG A 123 3.90 19.59 -5.81
N ALA A 124 3.48 19.65 -4.56
CA ALA A 124 2.15 20.12 -4.21
C ALA A 124 2.01 21.59 -4.63
N GLY A 125 0.82 21.98 -5.14
CA GLY A 125 0.52 23.38 -5.45
C GLY A 125 0.54 24.28 -4.21
N GLU A 126 0.32 25.58 -4.40
CA GLU A 126 0.37 26.57 -3.31
C GLU A 126 -0.67 26.32 -2.18
N GLY A 127 -1.72 25.54 -2.42
CA GLY A 127 -2.72 25.14 -1.41
C GLY A 127 -2.37 23.85 -0.63
N GLY A 128 -1.37 23.09 -1.08
CA GLY A 128 -0.88 21.90 -0.36
C GLY A 128 0.21 22.27 0.65
N HIS A 129 0.60 21.35 1.52
CA HIS A 129 1.60 21.52 2.59
C HIS A 129 3.00 22.01 2.12
N GLY A 130 3.06 22.84 1.06
CA GLY A 130 4.26 23.55 0.55
C GLY A 130 5.42 22.67 0.12
N GLY A 131 5.21 21.35 0.02
CA GLY A 131 6.22 20.34 -0.16
C GLY A 131 6.00 19.43 -1.37
N ILE A 132 6.30 18.17 -1.18
CA ILE A 132 6.08 17.10 -2.16
C ILE A 132 4.69 16.51 -1.93
N ASN A 133 3.94 16.25 -3.02
CA ASN A 133 2.69 15.49 -2.93
C ASN A 133 2.98 14.07 -2.44
N PRO A 134 2.41 13.63 -1.31
CA PRO A 134 2.76 12.35 -0.71
C PRO A 134 1.99 11.16 -1.29
N HIS A 135 0.97 11.37 -2.12
CA HIS A 135 0.02 10.33 -2.56
C HIS A 135 0.61 9.41 -3.65
N THR A 136 1.77 8.81 -3.36
CA THR A 136 2.53 8.03 -4.35
C THR A 136 1.88 6.70 -4.71
N TRP A 137 1.18 6.07 -3.77
CA TRP A 137 0.62 4.72 -3.87
C TRP A 137 -0.53 4.57 -4.87
N VAL A 138 -1.20 5.66 -5.26
CA VAL A 138 -2.30 5.60 -6.25
C VAL A 138 -1.80 5.31 -7.66
N SER A 139 -0.50 5.40 -7.91
CA SER A 139 0.15 4.95 -9.15
C SER A 139 0.61 3.50 -9.00
N PRO A 140 0.12 2.55 -9.81
CA PRO A 140 0.64 1.18 -9.80
C PRO A 140 2.13 1.10 -10.09
N ARG A 141 2.70 2.02 -10.85
CA ARG A 141 4.15 2.11 -11.13
C ARG A 141 4.95 2.46 -9.88
N ASN A 142 4.45 3.42 -9.10
CA ASN A 142 5.08 3.80 -7.83
C ASN A 142 4.89 2.70 -6.77
N ALA A 143 3.73 2.03 -6.75
CA ALA A 143 3.47 0.91 -5.85
C ALA A 143 4.51 -0.21 -6.04
N ILE A 144 4.96 -0.48 -7.28
CA ILE A 144 6.05 -1.44 -7.55
C ILE A 144 7.33 -1.03 -6.80
N LEU A 145 7.71 0.24 -6.86
CA LEU A 145 8.90 0.73 -6.17
C LEU A 145 8.73 0.64 -4.64
N GLN A 146 7.56 1.03 -4.13
CA GLN A 146 7.23 0.95 -2.70
C GLN A 146 7.31 -0.50 -2.18
N VAL A 147 6.80 -1.47 -2.95
CA VAL A 147 6.90 -2.90 -2.62
C VAL A 147 8.36 -3.36 -2.57
N ARG A 148 9.22 -2.87 -3.48
CA ARG A 148 10.66 -3.19 -3.46
C ARG A 148 11.38 -2.59 -2.24
N ASN A 149 11.02 -1.38 -1.86
CA ASN A 149 11.58 -0.75 -0.66
C ASN A 149 11.15 -1.49 0.62
N ILE A 150 9.90 -1.96 0.68
CA ILE A 150 9.41 -2.81 1.77
C ILE A 150 10.18 -4.15 1.81
N GLU A 151 10.34 -4.83 0.66
CA GLU A 151 11.09 -6.09 0.57
C GLU A 151 12.51 -5.92 1.08
N THR A 152 13.20 -4.87 0.63
CA THR A 152 14.58 -4.57 1.06
C THR A 152 14.66 -4.36 2.58
N ALA A 153 13.72 -3.62 3.15
CA ALA A 153 13.70 -3.33 4.58
C ALA A 153 13.41 -4.58 5.42
N LEU A 154 12.45 -5.40 5.00
CA LEU A 154 12.10 -6.67 5.65
C LEU A 154 13.26 -7.68 5.58
N SER A 155 13.92 -7.78 4.42
CA SER A 155 15.09 -8.65 4.23
C SER A 155 16.26 -8.25 5.12
N ALA A 156 16.48 -6.95 5.31
CA ALA A 156 17.49 -6.43 6.24
C ALA A 156 17.11 -6.62 7.72
N ALA A 157 15.82 -6.61 8.07
CA ALA A 157 15.34 -6.84 9.42
C ALA A 157 15.31 -8.33 9.81
N SER A 158 15.07 -9.22 8.84
CA SER A 158 14.99 -10.67 9.02
C SER A 158 15.72 -11.41 7.89
N PRO A 159 17.07 -11.47 7.91
CA PRO A 159 17.87 -12.04 6.82
C PRO A 159 17.56 -13.50 6.50
N HIS A 160 17.17 -14.30 7.50
CA HIS A 160 16.81 -15.72 7.31
C HIS A 160 15.51 -15.88 6.50
N ASN A 161 14.65 -14.88 6.46
CA ASN A 161 13.41 -14.85 5.68
C ASN A 161 13.56 -14.11 4.33
N ALA A 162 14.73 -13.54 4.02
CA ALA A 162 14.94 -12.68 2.86
C ALA A 162 14.56 -13.34 1.52
N ALA A 163 14.84 -14.64 1.37
CA ALA A 163 14.48 -15.37 0.15
C ALA A 163 12.95 -15.48 -0.04
N ALA A 164 12.20 -15.69 1.05
CA ALA A 164 10.74 -15.74 1.03
C ALA A 164 10.14 -14.35 0.72
N PHE A 165 10.63 -13.29 1.37
CA PHE A 165 10.19 -11.93 1.09
C PHE A 165 10.42 -11.54 -0.37
N ARG A 166 11.60 -11.87 -0.92
CA ARG A 166 11.90 -11.62 -2.33
C ARG A 166 10.95 -12.36 -3.26
N SER A 167 10.72 -13.66 -3.02
CA SER A 167 9.80 -14.46 -3.82
C SER A 167 8.38 -13.88 -3.81
N ASN A 168 7.88 -13.51 -2.63
CA ASN A 168 6.56 -12.90 -2.49
C ASN A 168 6.49 -11.52 -3.17
N ALA A 169 7.51 -10.69 -2.99
CA ALA A 169 7.61 -9.39 -3.64
C ALA A 169 7.65 -9.52 -5.16
N ASP A 170 8.41 -10.48 -5.71
CA ASP A 170 8.46 -10.73 -7.15
C ASP A 170 7.09 -11.13 -7.71
N ALA A 171 6.37 -12.01 -7.02
CA ALA A 171 5.03 -12.42 -7.39
C ALA A 171 4.03 -11.23 -7.34
N TYR A 172 4.14 -10.37 -6.33
CA TYR A 172 3.26 -9.21 -6.19
C TYR A 172 3.61 -8.12 -7.21
N VAL A 173 4.88 -7.84 -7.44
CA VAL A 173 5.34 -6.90 -8.48
C VAL A 173 4.89 -7.32 -9.87
N SER A 174 4.83 -8.63 -10.16
CA SER A 174 4.25 -9.12 -11.42
C SER A 174 2.79 -8.67 -11.58
N LYS A 175 1.96 -8.84 -10.53
CA LYS A 175 0.54 -8.42 -10.55
C LYS A 175 0.41 -6.90 -10.71
N LEU A 176 1.24 -6.11 -10.02
CA LEU A 176 1.24 -4.65 -10.15
C LEU A 176 1.72 -4.19 -11.53
N THR A 177 2.67 -4.91 -12.13
CA THR A 177 3.14 -4.65 -13.50
C THR A 177 2.04 -4.90 -14.53
N ASP A 178 1.29 -5.98 -14.38
CA ASP A 178 0.15 -6.25 -15.25
C ASP A 178 -0.94 -5.20 -15.08
N LEU A 179 -1.22 -4.79 -13.83
CA LEU A 179 -2.14 -3.69 -13.55
C LEU A 179 -1.69 -2.38 -14.20
N ALA A 180 -0.41 -2.03 -14.11
CA ALA A 180 0.13 -0.84 -14.76
C ALA A 180 -0.05 -0.89 -16.29
N ARG A 181 0.17 -2.06 -16.91
CA ARG A 181 -0.06 -2.27 -18.35
C ARG A 181 -1.54 -2.13 -18.74
N GLU A 182 -2.47 -2.61 -17.89
CA GLU A 182 -3.91 -2.43 -18.06
C GLU A 182 -4.26 -0.93 -18.13
N PHE A 183 -3.71 -0.13 -17.22
CA PHE A 183 -3.88 1.33 -17.20
C PHE A 183 -3.29 2.00 -18.43
N ASP A 184 -2.09 1.63 -18.85
CA ASP A 184 -1.45 2.18 -20.04
C ASP A 184 -2.28 1.90 -21.30
N ALA A 185 -2.74 0.66 -21.47
CA ALA A 185 -3.56 0.27 -22.61
C ALA A 185 -4.90 1.02 -22.66
N ALA A 186 -5.51 1.29 -21.50
CA ALA A 186 -6.73 2.07 -21.42
C ALA A 186 -6.51 3.55 -21.72
N SER A 187 -5.40 4.13 -21.21
CA SER A 187 -5.08 5.54 -21.38
C SER A 187 -4.93 5.94 -22.87
N GLY A 188 -4.48 5.03 -23.72
CA GLY A 188 -4.40 5.22 -25.17
C GLY A 188 -5.76 5.49 -25.84
N ARG A 189 -6.86 5.15 -25.17
CA ARG A 189 -8.24 5.33 -25.67
C ARG A 189 -8.93 6.56 -25.11
N PHE A 190 -8.33 7.28 -24.16
CA PHE A 190 -8.93 8.47 -23.55
C PHE A 190 -9.00 9.63 -24.54
N ARG A 191 -10.22 10.08 -24.85
CA ARG A 191 -10.51 11.20 -25.76
C ARG A 191 -10.49 12.53 -25.03
N ASN A 192 -11.02 12.58 -23.82
CA ASN A 192 -10.95 13.75 -22.95
C ASN A 192 -10.07 13.44 -21.74
N ARG A 193 -9.06 14.27 -21.53
CA ARG A 193 -8.07 14.06 -20.46
C ARG A 193 -8.18 15.09 -19.33
N ASN A 194 -9.12 16.03 -19.44
CA ASN A 194 -9.36 17.04 -18.41
C ASN A 194 -10.33 16.48 -17.36
N ILE A 195 -9.90 16.42 -16.12
CA ILE A 195 -10.67 15.87 -15.00
C ILE A 195 -10.65 16.83 -13.82
N VAL A 196 -11.62 16.71 -12.92
CA VAL A 196 -11.64 17.34 -11.61
C VAL A 196 -11.64 16.22 -10.57
N THR A 197 -10.80 16.35 -9.54
CA THR A 197 -10.70 15.42 -8.42
C THR A 197 -11.22 16.03 -7.13
N PHE A 198 -11.39 15.24 -6.09
CA PHE A 198 -11.83 15.78 -4.80
C PHE A 198 -10.70 16.58 -4.16
N HIS A 199 -9.52 16.00 -4.03
CA HIS A 199 -8.26 16.67 -3.66
C HIS A 199 -7.10 16.11 -4.52
N ASN A 200 -5.85 16.51 -4.27
CA ASN A 200 -4.67 16.22 -5.07
C ASN A 200 -4.14 14.77 -4.95
N VAL A 201 -4.97 13.81 -4.54
CA VAL A 201 -4.55 12.42 -4.32
C VAL A 201 -4.16 11.69 -5.59
N PHE A 202 -4.75 12.04 -6.74
CA PHE A 202 -4.55 11.32 -8.01
C PHE A 202 -3.45 11.88 -8.91
N ASP A 203 -2.63 12.83 -8.47
CA ASP A 203 -1.62 13.49 -9.31
C ASP A 203 -0.63 12.52 -9.94
N TYR A 204 -0.15 11.52 -9.18
CA TYR A 204 0.77 10.52 -9.71
C TYR A 204 0.10 9.61 -10.74
N LEU A 205 -1.14 9.21 -10.52
CA LEU A 205 -1.91 8.44 -11.49
C LEU A 205 -2.21 9.30 -12.74
N ALA A 206 -2.58 10.56 -12.54
CA ALA A 206 -2.82 11.50 -13.63
C ALA A 206 -1.58 11.70 -14.49
N ARG A 207 -0.41 11.89 -13.87
CA ARG A 207 0.89 11.97 -14.57
C ARG A 207 1.13 10.73 -15.43
N ASP A 208 0.96 9.54 -14.87
CA ASP A 208 1.23 8.28 -15.54
C ASP A 208 0.32 8.04 -16.75
N LEU A 209 -0.93 8.52 -16.69
CA LEU A 209 -1.95 8.36 -17.72
C LEU A 209 -2.05 9.57 -18.67
N GLY A 210 -1.28 10.63 -18.45
CA GLY A 210 -1.35 11.87 -19.18
C GLY A 210 -2.70 12.61 -19.01
N LEU A 211 -3.36 12.43 -17.84
CA LEU A 211 -4.54 13.20 -17.48
C LEU A 211 -4.15 14.61 -17.00
N LYS A 212 -5.09 15.54 -17.06
CA LYS A 212 -4.94 16.91 -16.58
C LYS A 212 -5.99 17.18 -15.51
N ILE A 213 -5.57 17.28 -14.28
CA ILE A 213 -6.42 17.76 -13.20
C ILE A 213 -6.54 19.28 -13.38
N VAL A 214 -7.73 19.73 -13.77
CA VAL A 214 -8.01 21.12 -14.09
C VAL A 214 -8.63 21.89 -12.92
N GLY A 215 -8.90 21.20 -11.82
CA GLY A 215 -9.39 21.73 -10.57
C GLY A 215 -9.60 20.64 -9.53
N GLU A 216 -9.68 21.04 -8.29
CA GLU A 216 -9.92 20.19 -7.13
C GLU A 216 -11.08 20.76 -6.33
N ILE A 217 -11.89 19.90 -5.68
CA ILE A 217 -13.01 20.35 -4.85
C ILE A 217 -12.48 20.97 -3.57
N GLU A 218 -11.53 20.28 -2.91
CA GLU A 218 -10.79 20.78 -1.75
C GLU A 218 -9.34 21.08 -2.17
N GLU A 219 -8.98 22.34 -2.28
CA GLU A 219 -7.60 22.76 -2.57
C GLU A 219 -6.67 22.48 -1.37
N THR A 220 -7.24 22.47 -0.15
CA THR A 220 -6.56 22.06 1.08
C THR A 220 -7.34 20.89 1.68
N PRO A 221 -6.72 19.72 1.87
CA PRO A 221 -7.40 18.55 2.45
C PRO A 221 -8.08 18.88 3.79
N GLY A 222 -9.34 18.44 3.94
CA GLY A 222 -10.13 18.66 5.15
C GLY A 222 -10.74 20.05 5.31
N GLN A 223 -10.53 20.96 4.35
CA GLN A 223 -11.12 22.29 4.36
C GLN A 223 -12.25 22.40 3.33
N GLU A 224 -13.50 22.50 3.81
CA GLU A 224 -14.65 22.68 2.92
C GLU A 224 -14.52 23.98 2.10
N PRO A 225 -14.75 23.92 0.77
CA PRO A 225 -14.64 25.09 -0.08
C PRO A 225 -15.77 26.11 0.21
N SER A 226 -15.46 27.38 0.12
CA SER A 226 -16.45 28.45 0.17
C SER A 226 -17.36 28.45 -1.08
N ALA A 227 -18.51 29.07 -0.99
CA ALA A 227 -19.41 29.24 -2.15
C ALA A 227 -18.74 29.94 -3.36
N GLY A 228 -17.79 30.85 -3.10
CA GLY A 228 -17.01 31.53 -4.13
C GLY A 228 -16.07 30.57 -4.87
N GLU A 229 -15.37 29.71 -4.15
CA GLU A 229 -14.48 28.68 -4.70
C GLU A 229 -15.26 27.65 -5.50
N VAL A 230 -16.41 27.17 -4.98
CA VAL A 230 -17.32 26.30 -5.73
C VAL A 230 -17.76 26.95 -7.05
N GLY A 231 -18.19 28.23 -7.02
CA GLY A 231 -18.57 28.96 -8.23
C GLY A 231 -17.41 29.13 -9.23
N LYS A 232 -16.17 29.33 -8.75
CA LYS A 232 -14.97 29.37 -9.58
C LYS A 232 -14.70 28.01 -10.22
N LEU A 233 -14.78 26.93 -9.43
CA LEU A 233 -14.55 25.57 -9.92
C LEU A 233 -15.58 25.19 -11.02
N ILE A 234 -16.87 25.50 -10.84
CA ILE A 234 -17.91 25.25 -11.84
C ILE A 234 -17.58 25.96 -13.17
N ARG A 235 -17.13 27.22 -13.11
CA ARG A 235 -16.68 27.94 -14.31
C ARG A 235 -15.48 27.26 -14.97
N THR A 236 -14.47 26.89 -14.18
CA THR A 236 -13.28 26.17 -14.68
C THR A 236 -13.65 24.85 -15.35
N ILE A 237 -14.57 24.05 -14.78
CA ILE A 237 -15.07 22.81 -15.37
C ILE A 237 -15.62 23.06 -16.79
N ARG A 238 -16.47 24.07 -16.94
CA ARG A 238 -17.07 24.44 -18.22
C ARG A 238 -16.03 24.94 -19.22
N GLU A 239 -15.17 25.88 -18.83
CA GLU A 239 -14.13 26.49 -19.68
C GLU A 239 -13.10 25.46 -20.16
N LYS A 240 -12.65 24.59 -19.26
CA LYS A 240 -11.66 23.54 -19.55
C LYS A 240 -12.30 22.28 -20.12
N ARG A 241 -13.64 22.24 -20.21
CA ARG A 241 -14.40 21.07 -20.71
C ARG A 241 -14.00 19.79 -19.99
N ALA A 242 -13.95 19.82 -18.64
CA ALA A 242 -13.64 18.61 -17.86
C ALA A 242 -14.63 17.50 -18.18
N ALA A 243 -14.14 16.27 -18.25
CA ALA A 243 -14.96 15.09 -18.61
C ALA A 243 -15.89 14.68 -17.48
N ALA A 244 -15.46 14.86 -16.23
CA ALA A 244 -16.20 14.51 -15.03
C ALA A 244 -15.61 15.20 -13.79
N VAL A 245 -16.41 15.20 -12.73
CA VAL A 245 -15.96 15.42 -11.33
C VAL A 245 -15.81 14.06 -10.67
N PHE A 246 -14.63 13.77 -10.15
CA PHE A 246 -14.35 12.53 -9.42
C PHE A 246 -14.35 12.80 -7.93
N TRP A 247 -15.14 12.00 -7.19
CA TRP A 247 -15.22 12.04 -5.74
C TRP A 247 -14.63 10.76 -5.13
N GLU A 248 -14.31 10.79 -3.85
CA GLU A 248 -13.65 9.71 -3.13
C GLU A 248 -14.56 9.13 -2.04
N PRO A 249 -14.54 7.79 -1.81
CA PRO A 249 -15.49 7.13 -0.91
C PRO A 249 -15.46 7.61 0.54
N GLN A 250 -14.34 8.15 1.02
CA GLN A 250 -14.19 8.65 2.38
C GLN A 250 -14.85 10.03 2.62
N TYR A 251 -15.27 10.73 1.53
CA TYR A 251 -15.90 12.04 1.61
C TYR A 251 -17.38 12.01 1.23
N PRO A 252 -18.18 12.95 1.73
CA PRO A 252 -19.59 13.05 1.35
C PRO A 252 -19.76 13.36 -0.15
N LYS A 253 -20.37 12.45 -0.90
CA LYS A 253 -20.62 12.57 -2.34
C LYS A 253 -21.40 13.83 -2.74
N ARG A 254 -22.24 14.36 -1.83
CA ARG A 254 -23.22 15.43 -2.11
C ARG A 254 -22.58 16.66 -2.76
N LEU A 255 -21.43 17.13 -2.28
CA LEU A 255 -20.77 18.31 -2.80
C LEU A 255 -20.30 18.09 -4.26
N ALA A 256 -19.70 16.96 -4.53
CA ALA A 256 -19.28 16.58 -5.88
C ALA A 256 -20.47 16.47 -6.86
N ASP A 257 -21.60 15.91 -6.40
CA ASP A 257 -22.82 15.80 -7.21
C ASP A 257 -23.42 17.17 -7.55
N VAL A 258 -23.44 18.11 -6.59
CA VAL A 258 -23.92 19.49 -6.83
C VAL A 258 -23.02 20.19 -7.85
N ILE A 259 -21.71 20.15 -7.67
CA ILE A 259 -20.74 20.79 -8.57
C ILE A 259 -20.88 20.18 -9.99
N ALA A 260 -20.94 18.87 -10.09
CA ALA A 260 -21.04 18.17 -11.36
C ALA A 260 -22.36 18.52 -12.10
N ALA A 261 -23.48 18.50 -11.38
CA ALA A 261 -24.81 18.85 -11.94
C ALA A 261 -24.84 20.30 -12.43
N GLU A 262 -24.37 21.25 -11.64
CA GLU A 262 -24.30 22.65 -12.02
C GLU A 262 -23.33 22.88 -13.19
N ALA A 263 -22.25 22.13 -13.27
CA ALA A 263 -21.29 22.24 -14.38
C ALA A 263 -21.77 21.51 -15.66
N GLY A 264 -22.78 20.64 -15.57
CA GLY A 264 -23.29 19.84 -16.69
C GLY A 264 -22.40 18.65 -17.07
N VAL A 265 -21.67 18.09 -16.10
CA VAL A 265 -20.78 16.93 -16.26
C VAL A 265 -21.17 15.78 -15.30
N PRO A 266 -20.80 14.53 -15.58
CA PRO A 266 -21.08 13.45 -14.64
C PRO A 266 -20.20 13.53 -13.38
N SER A 267 -20.79 13.09 -12.23
CA SER A 267 -20.05 12.77 -11.00
C SER A 267 -19.71 11.28 -11.02
N ARG A 268 -18.45 10.92 -10.73
CA ARG A 268 -17.94 9.55 -10.75
C ARG A 268 -17.05 9.29 -9.54
N VAL A 269 -16.91 8.03 -9.15
CA VAL A 269 -16.04 7.64 -8.05
C VAL A 269 -14.63 7.31 -8.55
N LEU A 270 -13.61 7.81 -7.85
CA LEU A 270 -12.25 7.27 -7.85
C LEU A 270 -11.85 7.02 -6.41
N ASP A 271 -11.40 5.80 -6.12
CA ASP A 271 -11.03 5.37 -4.79
C ASP A 271 -9.50 5.39 -4.64
N PRO A 272 -8.94 6.20 -3.73
CA PRO A 272 -7.49 6.25 -3.51
C PRO A 272 -6.93 5.05 -2.74
N VAL A 273 -7.72 4.01 -2.46
CA VAL A 273 -7.32 2.83 -1.68
C VAL A 273 -6.95 3.19 -0.23
N SER A 274 -7.40 4.32 0.29
CA SER A 274 -7.10 4.74 1.67
C SER A 274 -8.06 4.16 2.70
N THR A 275 -9.20 3.62 2.25
CA THR A 275 -10.19 2.91 3.08
C THR A 275 -10.59 1.58 2.44
N GLY A 276 -11.11 0.64 3.24
CA GLY A 276 -11.70 -0.59 2.70
C GLY A 276 -11.19 -1.88 3.32
N SER A 277 -11.16 -2.94 2.51
CA SER A 277 -10.75 -4.28 2.92
C SER A 277 -9.26 -4.38 3.20
N THR A 278 -8.89 -5.17 4.21
CA THR A 278 -7.50 -5.52 4.54
C THR A 278 -7.02 -6.82 3.87
N THR A 279 -7.80 -7.39 2.94
CA THR A 279 -7.39 -8.58 2.19
C THR A 279 -6.24 -8.26 1.22
N PRO A 280 -5.28 -9.18 1.02
CA PRO A 280 -4.09 -8.89 0.19
C PRO A 280 -4.39 -8.40 -1.24
N GLY A 281 -5.51 -8.81 -1.85
CA GLY A 281 -5.89 -8.41 -3.22
C GLY A 281 -6.69 -7.11 -3.32
N ALA A 282 -6.98 -6.43 -2.19
CA ALA A 282 -7.85 -5.27 -2.17
C ALA A 282 -7.33 -4.09 -3.01
N TYR A 283 -6.01 -3.88 -3.03
CA TYR A 283 -5.40 -2.81 -3.82
C TYR A 283 -5.70 -2.99 -5.31
N GLU A 284 -5.41 -4.16 -5.87
CA GLU A 284 -5.60 -4.43 -7.30
C GLU A 284 -7.09 -4.42 -7.69
N GLU A 285 -7.96 -4.87 -6.80
CA GLU A 285 -9.41 -4.87 -7.03
C GLU A 285 -9.94 -3.43 -7.14
N ILE A 286 -9.61 -2.57 -6.19
CA ILE A 286 -10.01 -1.15 -6.18
C ILE A 286 -9.41 -0.44 -7.40
N MET A 287 -8.13 -0.64 -7.69
CA MET A 287 -7.49 0.02 -8.83
C MET A 287 -8.10 -0.42 -10.18
N ARG A 288 -8.51 -1.68 -10.33
CA ARG A 288 -9.26 -2.10 -11.53
C ARG A 288 -10.66 -1.49 -11.60
N GLN A 289 -11.31 -1.25 -10.45
CA GLN A 289 -12.56 -0.49 -10.43
C GLN A 289 -12.34 0.95 -10.90
N ASN A 290 -11.29 1.61 -10.42
CA ASN A 290 -10.88 2.93 -10.89
C ASN A 290 -10.62 2.94 -12.40
N LEU A 291 -9.94 1.93 -12.92
CA LEU A 291 -9.67 1.79 -14.35
C LEU A 291 -10.95 1.67 -15.17
N ARG A 292 -11.94 0.89 -14.71
CA ARG A 292 -13.25 0.80 -15.35
C ARG A 292 -13.94 2.16 -15.37
N THR A 293 -13.99 2.84 -14.22
CA THR A 293 -14.60 4.18 -14.09
C THR A 293 -13.96 5.19 -15.04
N LEU A 294 -12.62 5.23 -15.09
CA LEU A 294 -11.89 6.11 -16.01
C LEU A 294 -12.18 5.78 -17.47
N THR A 295 -12.16 4.50 -17.83
CA THR A 295 -12.41 4.06 -19.22
C THR A 295 -13.82 4.41 -19.69
N GLU A 296 -14.83 4.14 -18.87
CA GLU A 296 -16.23 4.45 -19.18
C GLU A 296 -16.49 5.94 -19.30
N THR A 297 -15.71 6.75 -18.60
CA THR A 297 -15.89 8.20 -18.55
C THR A 297 -15.09 8.92 -19.65
N LEU A 298 -13.84 8.52 -19.89
CA LEU A 298 -12.88 9.28 -20.70
C LEU A 298 -12.72 8.75 -22.13
N ALA A 299 -13.15 7.52 -22.44
CA ALA A 299 -13.06 6.95 -23.77
C ALA A 299 -14.24 7.27 -24.71
N LYS A 300 -15.19 8.08 -24.25
CA LYS A 300 -16.40 8.51 -25.02
C LYS A 300 -16.14 9.65 -25.96
#